data_f91481782ff11568f2b9e151433eaf07
#
_entry.id   f91481782ff11568f2b9e151433eaf07
#
_cell.length_a   1.000
_cell.length_b   1.000
_cell.length_c   1.000
_cell.angle_alpha   90.00
_cell.angle_beta   90.00
_cell.angle_gamma   90.00
#
_symmetry.space_group_name_H-M   'P 1'
#
loop_
_entity.id
_entity.type
_entity.pdbx_description
1 polymer ?
#
loop_
_entity_poly.entity_id
_entity_poly.type
_entity_poly.pdbx_seq_one_letter_code
_entity_poly.pdbx_strand_id
1 'polypeptide(L)'
;AVVGPNGSGKSTLLKALLGRLKPTSGKIKQGEFSIGYFDQHREMLDDSKNLIETFCPNGGDRVQAQGHDYHVYGYLKNFLFPREFLDKKVGILSGGEKNRVALALLFTKKVDCLILDEPTNDLDIPTINILEEKLQNFPGAVILVSHDRYFVDKIAKKLFIFKGDGTIEESYKPYSEYLEDEKEFREIDAMEAEFAKSETAASAAVQSEKPKALKLTFNEQKAREKLPSEIEALEAKIDDLNASLTDPKKYEKIGISVLAEELEKTKALYEAKVDELLAIEEKVEEIEALKNL
;
A
#
# COMPACT_ATOMS: atom_id res chain seq x y z
N ALA A 1 14.03 4.56 1.64
CA ALA A 1 12.95 5.26 0.93
C ALA A 1 12.31 6.32 1.82
N VAL A 2 11.67 7.30 1.21
CA VAL A 2 10.84 8.31 1.86
C VAL A 2 9.39 8.05 1.43
N VAL A 3 8.55 7.68 2.39
CA VAL A 3 7.17 7.25 2.15
C VAL A 3 6.19 8.04 3.02
N GLY A 4 4.90 7.98 2.72
CA GLY A 4 3.84 8.66 3.47
C GLY A 4 2.78 9.28 2.57
N PRO A 5 1.69 9.85 3.13
CA PRO A 5 0.57 10.39 2.37
C PRO A 5 0.97 11.55 1.46
N ASN A 6 0.12 11.85 0.48
CA ASN A 6 0.31 13.02 -0.37
C ASN A 6 0.22 14.30 0.46
N GLY A 7 1.08 15.28 0.16
CA GLY A 7 1.14 16.53 0.91
C GLY A 7 1.92 16.47 2.23
N SER A 8 2.44 15.32 2.66
CA SER A 8 3.19 15.19 3.92
C SER A 8 4.57 15.85 3.94
N GLY A 9 5.03 16.40 2.82
CA GLY A 9 6.30 17.13 2.74
C GLY A 9 7.47 16.36 2.10
N LYS A 10 7.27 15.18 1.53
CA LYS A 10 8.31 14.36 0.87
C LYS A 10 9.09 15.12 -0.19
N SER A 11 8.41 15.68 -1.18
CA SER A 11 9.05 16.47 -2.25
C SER A 11 9.67 17.78 -1.73
N THR A 12 9.13 18.34 -0.63
CA THR A 12 9.71 19.50 0.07
C THR A 12 11.07 19.14 0.66
N LEU A 13 11.16 17.98 1.32
CA LEU A 13 12.44 17.45 1.82
C LEU A 13 13.43 17.28 0.67
N LEU A 14 13.03 16.66 -0.45
CA LEU A 14 13.93 16.48 -1.60
C LEU A 14 14.43 17.80 -2.16
N LYS A 15 13.55 18.80 -2.32
CA LYS A 15 13.93 20.15 -2.75
C LYS A 15 14.91 20.82 -1.79
N ALA A 16 14.73 20.61 -0.49
CA ALA A 16 15.65 21.13 0.52
C ALA A 16 17.03 20.42 0.45
N LEU A 17 17.06 19.08 0.28
CA LEU A 17 18.31 18.32 0.10
C LEU A 17 19.06 18.73 -1.17
N LEU A 18 18.33 19.05 -2.24
CA LEU A 18 18.89 19.55 -3.51
C LEU A 18 19.33 21.02 -3.45
N GLY A 19 19.16 21.69 -2.30
CA GLY A 19 19.47 23.12 -2.16
C GLY A 19 18.50 24.06 -2.92
N ARG A 20 17.40 23.51 -3.49
CA ARG A 20 16.37 24.29 -4.20
C ARG A 20 15.42 25.03 -3.25
N LEU A 21 15.37 24.60 -1.98
CA LEU A 21 14.56 25.21 -0.91
C LEU A 21 15.40 25.41 0.33
N LYS A 22 15.33 26.59 0.94
CA LYS A 22 15.99 26.86 2.22
C LYS A 22 15.08 26.42 3.37
N PRO A 23 15.59 25.70 4.38
CA PRO A 23 14.80 25.35 5.55
C PRO A 23 14.41 26.61 6.34
N THR A 24 13.21 26.62 6.91
CA THR A 24 12.72 27.73 7.76
C THR A 24 13.51 27.85 9.06
N SER A 25 13.99 26.71 9.57
CA SER A 25 14.85 26.64 10.75
C SER A 25 15.86 25.50 10.58
N GLY A 26 16.96 25.55 11.34
CA GLY A 26 18.01 24.56 11.26
C GLY A 26 19.00 24.80 10.11
N LYS A 27 19.85 23.81 9.84
CA LYS A 27 20.87 23.85 8.79
C LYS A 27 20.99 22.48 8.13
N ILE A 28 21.07 22.45 6.80
CA ILE A 28 21.45 21.27 6.04
C ILE A 28 22.95 21.38 5.79
N LYS A 29 23.71 20.37 6.25
CA LYS A 29 25.13 20.24 5.94
C LYS A 29 25.28 19.19 4.85
N GLN A 30 25.78 19.60 3.71
CA GLN A 30 26.07 18.73 2.59
C GLN A 30 27.58 18.55 2.51
N GLY A 31 28.05 17.31 2.39
CA GLY A 31 29.44 16.98 2.11
C GLY A 31 29.80 17.21 0.64
N GLU A 32 31.05 16.95 0.29
CA GLU A 32 31.51 16.98 -1.09
C GLU A 32 31.11 15.66 -1.79
N PHE A 33 29.91 15.63 -2.36
CA PHE A 33 29.42 14.50 -3.15
C PHE A 33 28.47 14.99 -4.25
N SER A 34 28.41 14.24 -5.33
CA SER A 34 27.61 14.54 -6.50
C SER A 34 26.23 13.85 -6.40
N ILE A 35 25.18 14.60 -6.74
CA ILE A 35 23.79 14.09 -6.71
C ILE A 35 23.27 14.01 -8.14
N GLY A 36 22.73 12.83 -8.52
CA GLY A 36 21.88 12.65 -9.66
C GLY A 36 20.41 12.73 -9.21
N TYR A 37 19.64 13.61 -9.80
CA TYR A 37 18.23 13.77 -9.51
C TYR A 37 17.38 13.37 -10.70
N PHE A 38 16.39 12.55 -10.45
CA PHE A 38 15.35 12.17 -11.40
C PHE A 38 14.01 12.64 -10.88
N ASP A 39 13.36 13.51 -11.66
CA ASP A 39 12.00 13.94 -11.43
C ASP A 39 11.10 13.65 -12.64
N GLN A 40 9.81 13.77 -12.39
CA GLN A 40 8.76 13.52 -13.39
C GLN A 40 8.75 14.57 -14.51
N HIS A 41 9.41 15.73 -14.33
CA HIS A 41 9.33 16.86 -15.27
C HIS A 41 10.31 16.79 -16.44
N ARG A 42 11.21 15.79 -16.50
CA ARG A 42 12.09 15.51 -17.66
C ARG A 42 12.95 16.68 -18.10
N GLU A 43 13.28 17.61 -17.20
CA GLU A 43 14.07 18.84 -17.49
C GLU A 43 15.45 18.56 -18.13
N MET A 44 15.89 17.29 -18.14
CA MET A 44 17.20 16.90 -18.68
C MET A 44 17.21 16.62 -20.18
N LEU A 45 16.06 16.56 -20.84
CA LEU A 45 15.95 16.16 -22.24
C LEU A 45 15.78 17.36 -23.16
N ASP A 46 16.55 17.37 -24.26
CA ASP A 46 16.43 18.34 -25.34
C ASP A 46 15.65 17.68 -26.48
N ASP A 47 14.42 18.13 -26.70
CA ASP A 47 13.50 17.60 -27.72
C ASP A 47 14.01 17.75 -29.16
N SER A 48 14.97 18.66 -29.41
CA SER A 48 15.55 18.91 -30.75
C SER A 48 16.60 17.87 -31.15
N LYS A 49 17.25 17.21 -30.18
CA LYS A 49 18.33 16.25 -30.39
C LYS A 49 17.80 14.84 -30.65
N ASN A 50 18.57 14.05 -31.40
CA ASN A 50 18.36 12.61 -31.48
C ASN A 50 19.03 11.88 -30.31
N LEU A 51 18.84 10.54 -30.21
CA LEU A 51 19.40 9.79 -29.09
C LEU A 51 20.92 9.76 -29.13
N ILE A 52 21.57 9.69 -30.30
CA ILE A 52 23.03 9.71 -30.40
C ILE A 52 23.56 11.05 -29.87
N GLU A 53 23.01 12.19 -30.32
CA GLU A 53 23.42 13.53 -29.87
C GLU A 53 23.16 13.73 -28.36
N THR A 54 22.11 13.09 -27.82
CA THR A 54 21.77 13.15 -26.39
C THR A 54 22.79 12.42 -25.53
N PHE A 55 23.22 11.24 -25.95
CA PHE A 55 24.14 10.39 -25.17
C PHE A 55 25.63 10.64 -25.50
N CYS A 56 25.92 11.18 -26.69
CA CYS A 56 27.26 11.49 -27.18
C CYS A 56 27.35 12.98 -27.56
N PRO A 57 27.20 13.95 -26.63
CA PRO A 57 27.10 15.38 -26.95
C PRO A 57 28.40 15.94 -27.55
N ASN A 58 29.53 15.26 -27.33
CA ASN A 58 30.84 15.65 -27.92
C ASN A 58 31.14 14.92 -29.24
N GLY A 59 30.14 14.25 -29.81
CA GLY A 59 30.29 13.42 -31.00
C GLY A 59 30.78 12.01 -30.71
N GLY A 60 30.84 11.19 -31.74
CA GLY A 60 31.20 9.77 -31.61
C GLY A 60 29.98 8.86 -31.34
N ASP A 61 30.27 7.64 -30.96
CA ASP A 61 29.28 6.56 -30.76
C ASP A 61 29.44 5.83 -29.43
N ARG A 62 30.19 6.42 -28.48
CA ARG A 62 30.50 5.79 -27.18
C ARG A 62 29.97 6.58 -25.99
N VAL A 63 29.45 5.86 -25.04
CA VAL A 63 28.84 6.37 -23.79
C VAL A 63 29.60 5.80 -22.61
N GLN A 64 30.03 6.67 -21.73
CA GLN A 64 30.57 6.24 -20.42
C GLN A 64 29.43 6.07 -19.41
N ALA A 65 29.31 4.90 -18.85
CA ALA A 65 28.34 4.60 -17.81
C ALA A 65 28.96 3.69 -16.74
N GLN A 66 28.83 4.07 -15.48
CA GLN A 66 29.34 3.29 -14.32
C GLN A 66 30.81 2.85 -14.46
N GLY A 67 31.66 3.72 -15.03
CA GLY A 67 33.08 3.42 -15.23
C GLY A 67 33.44 2.57 -16.44
N HIS A 68 32.47 2.14 -17.21
CA HIS A 68 32.65 1.38 -18.45
C HIS A 68 32.31 2.23 -19.68
N ASP A 69 32.95 1.88 -20.80
CA ASP A 69 32.78 2.54 -22.07
C ASP A 69 32.00 1.64 -23.03
N TYR A 70 30.76 2.05 -23.35
CA TYR A 70 29.83 1.30 -24.19
C TYR A 70 29.63 1.97 -25.56
N HIS A 71 29.41 1.18 -26.59
CA HIS A 71 28.80 1.70 -27.81
C HIS A 71 27.37 2.16 -27.51
N VAL A 72 26.96 3.35 -27.97
CA VAL A 72 25.67 3.98 -27.65
C VAL A 72 24.47 3.05 -27.90
N TYR A 73 24.48 2.30 -29.01
CA TYR A 73 23.42 1.30 -29.26
C TYR A 73 23.43 0.18 -28.23
N GLY A 74 24.60 -0.39 -27.91
CA GLY A 74 24.71 -1.45 -26.90
C GLY A 74 24.20 -0.99 -25.54
N TYR A 75 24.50 0.25 -25.18
CA TYR A 75 23.99 0.85 -23.94
C TYR A 75 22.46 1.03 -23.96
N LEU A 76 21.91 1.65 -25.01
CA LEU A 76 20.48 1.91 -25.15
C LEU A 76 19.64 0.64 -25.32
N LYS A 77 20.21 -0.42 -25.91
CA LYS A 77 19.57 -1.74 -25.96
C LYS A 77 19.21 -2.27 -24.57
N ASN A 78 20.04 -2.00 -23.55
CA ASN A 78 19.74 -2.38 -22.16
C ASN A 78 18.55 -1.62 -21.58
N PHE A 79 18.12 -0.53 -22.21
CA PHE A 79 16.91 0.23 -21.91
C PHE A 79 15.80 0.01 -22.93
N LEU A 80 15.82 -1.13 -23.63
CA LEU A 80 14.81 -1.57 -24.59
C LEU A 80 14.62 -0.64 -25.79
N PHE A 81 15.65 0.09 -26.21
CA PHE A 81 15.60 0.88 -27.44
C PHE A 81 16.06 0.04 -28.63
N PRO A 82 15.21 -0.13 -29.67
CA PRO A 82 15.61 -0.70 -30.94
C PRO A 82 16.59 0.23 -31.66
N ARG A 83 17.37 -0.34 -32.60
CA ARG A 83 18.40 0.42 -33.31
C ARG A 83 17.83 1.60 -34.11
N GLU A 84 16.62 1.46 -34.61
CA GLU A 84 15.90 2.48 -35.40
C GLU A 84 15.57 3.77 -34.60
N PHE A 85 15.70 3.68 -33.27
CA PHE A 85 15.45 4.84 -32.40
C PHE A 85 16.65 5.77 -32.27
N LEU A 86 17.85 5.32 -32.64
CA LEU A 86 19.07 6.10 -32.48
C LEU A 86 19.01 7.48 -33.18
N ASP A 87 18.42 7.51 -34.36
CA ASP A 87 18.30 8.74 -35.18
C ASP A 87 16.99 9.49 -34.92
N LYS A 88 16.09 8.95 -34.09
CA LYS A 88 14.84 9.62 -33.71
C LYS A 88 15.11 10.79 -32.78
N LYS A 89 14.48 11.93 -33.04
CA LYS A 89 14.49 13.07 -32.13
C LYS A 89 13.73 12.72 -30.82
N VAL A 90 14.25 13.18 -29.69
CA VAL A 90 13.62 13.03 -28.39
C VAL A 90 12.20 13.59 -28.39
N GLY A 91 11.96 14.69 -29.09
CA GLY A 91 10.65 15.34 -29.15
C GLY A 91 9.51 14.49 -29.70
N ILE A 92 9.80 13.51 -30.58
CA ILE A 92 8.77 12.61 -31.14
C ILE A 92 8.52 11.33 -30.35
N LEU A 93 9.29 11.10 -29.27
CA LEU A 93 9.14 9.94 -28.41
C LEU A 93 7.87 10.09 -27.54
N SER A 94 7.25 8.95 -27.26
CA SER A 94 6.16 8.86 -26.29
C SER A 94 6.64 9.23 -24.87
N GLY A 95 5.69 9.52 -23.97
CA GLY A 95 6.01 9.82 -22.58
C GLY A 95 6.84 8.75 -21.87
N GLY A 96 6.47 7.49 -22.02
CA GLY A 96 7.22 6.35 -21.45
C GLY A 96 8.62 6.18 -22.07
N GLU A 97 8.76 6.41 -23.40
CA GLU A 97 10.07 6.39 -24.05
C GLU A 97 10.96 7.53 -23.57
N LYS A 98 10.42 8.74 -23.40
CA LYS A 98 11.17 9.88 -22.82
C LYS A 98 11.62 9.58 -21.40
N ASN A 99 10.80 8.93 -20.57
CA ASN A 99 11.19 8.50 -19.23
C ASN A 99 12.34 7.50 -19.28
N ARG A 100 12.30 6.51 -20.18
CA ARG A 100 13.41 5.57 -20.39
C ARG A 100 14.70 6.27 -20.82
N VAL A 101 14.62 7.26 -21.72
CA VAL A 101 15.80 8.06 -22.13
C VAL A 101 16.36 8.82 -20.94
N ALA A 102 15.50 9.47 -20.15
CA ALA A 102 15.92 10.23 -18.96
C ALA A 102 16.60 9.33 -17.92
N LEU A 103 16.03 8.13 -17.67
CA LEU A 103 16.65 7.13 -16.78
C LEU A 103 18.00 6.65 -17.34
N ALA A 104 18.06 6.30 -18.61
CA ALA A 104 19.31 5.88 -19.25
C ALA A 104 20.37 7.00 -19.13
N LEU A 105 19.99 8.25 -19.36
CA LEU A 105 20.89 9.39 -19.24
C LEU A 105 21.35 9.63 -17.79
N LEU A 106 20.48 9.40 -16.81
CA LEU A 106 20.84 9.49 -15.39
C LEU A 106 21.98 8.52 -15.04
N PHE A 107 21.87 7.26 -15.49
CA PHE A 107 22.89 6.24 -15.22
C PHE A 107 24.21 6.39 -15.99
N THR A 108 24.30 7.35 -16.95
CA THR A 108 25.59 7.74 -17.54
C THR A 108 26.37 8.68 -16.62
N LYS A 109 25.69 9.36 -15.70
CA LYS A 109 26.34 10.32 -14.80
C LYS A 109 27.12 9.59 -13.71
N LYS A 110 28.34 10.05 -13.45
CA LYS A 110 29.11 9.59 -12.32
C LYS A 110 28.66 10.38 -11.09
N VAL A 111 27.81 9.78 -10.28
CA VAL A 111 27.24 10.41 -9.08
C VAL A 111 27.36 9.49 -7.88
N ASP A 112 27.47 10.09 -6.69
CA ASP A 112 27.62 9.37 -5.41
C ASP A 112 26.27 9.10 -4.77
N CYS A 113 25.23 9.86 -5.14
CA CYS A 113 23.88 9.71 -4.62
C CYS A 113 22.85 9.88 -5.74
N LEU A 114 21.89 8.98 -5.81
CA LEU A 114 20.72 9.11 -6.67
C LEU A 114 19.49 9.49 -5.83
N ILE A 115 18.80 10.51 -6.25
CA ILE A 115 17.50 10.90 -5.71
C ILE A 115 16.45 10.68 -6.81
N LEU A 116 15.45 9.84 -6.53
CA LEU A 116 14.38 9.51 -7.47
C LEU A 116 13.03 9.89 -6.84
N ASP A 117 12.29 10.73 -7.54
CA ASP A 117 10.95 11.16 -7.13
C ASP A 117 9.92 10.53 -8.07
N GLU A 118 9.15 9.55 -7.54
CA GLU A 118 8.15 8.74 -8.24
C GLU A 118 8.66 8.15 -9.59
N PRO A 119 9.78 7.43 -9.60
CA PRO A 119 10.42 6.99 -10.84
C PRO A 119 9.64 5.91 -11.59
N THR A 120 8.72 5.22 -10.94
CA THR A 120 7.89 4.15 -11.54
C THR A 120 6.69 4.68 -12.30
N ASN A 121 6.31 5.94 -12.11
CA ASN A 121 5.19 6.55 -12.82
C ASN A 121 5.44 6.58 -14.33
N ASP A 122 4.42 6.21 -15.09
CA ASP A 122 4.45 6.14 -16.56
C ASP A 122 5.47 5.16 -17.15
N LEU A 123 6.02 4.23 -16.35
CA LEU A 123 6.90 3.16 -16.82
C LEU A 123 6.13 1.85 -17.02
N ASP A 124 6.50 1.12 -18.07
CA ASP A 124 6.07 -0.25 -18.26
C ASP A 124 6.86 -1.23 -17.36
N ILE A 125 6.29 -2.40 -17.08
CA ILE A 125 6.91 -3.41 -16.22
C ILE A 125 8.34 -3.78 -16.65
N PRO A 126 8.65 -3.99 -17.95
CA PRO A 126 10.02 -4.24 -18.37
C PRO A 126 11.00 -3.12 -18.01
N THR A 127 10.57 -1.86 -18.10
CA THR A 127 11.40 -0.71 -17.72
C THR A 127 11.60 -0.61 -16.21
N ILE A 128 10.56 -0.92 -15.40
CA ILE A 128 10.66 -1.00 -13.94
C ILE A 128 11.69 -2.07 -13.54
N ASN A 129 11.68 -3.25 -14.17
CA ASN A 129 12.66 -4.30 -13.89
C ASN A 129 14.10 -3.85 -14.18
N ILE A 130 14.32 -3.11 -15.28
CA ILE A 130 15.64 -2.55 -15.60
C ILE A 130 16.06 -1.54 -14.52
N LEU A 131 15.13 -0.66 -14.11
CA LEU A 131 15.41 0.33 -13.06
C LEU A 131 15.77 -0.36 -11.73
N GLU A 132 15.03 -1.39 -11.34
CA GLU A 132 15.32 -2.20 -10.17
C GLU A 132 16.74 -2.77 -10.21
N GLU A 133 17.10 -3.45 -11.31
CA GLU A 133 18.44 -4.03 -11.49
C GLU A 133 19.55 -2.96 -11.39
N LYS A 134 19.35 -1.81 -12.03
CA LYS A 134 20.33 -0.71 -12.00
C LYS A 134 20.49 -0.10 -10.61
N LEU A 135 19.40 0.06 -9.86
CA LEU A 135 19.43 0.60 -8.51
C LEU A 135 20.02 -0.37 -7.49
N GLN A 136 19.72 -1.68 -7.60
CA GLN A 136 20.30 -2.70 -6.74
C GLN A 136 21.83 -2.80 -6.90
N ASN A 137 22.34 -2.57 -8.11
CA ASN A 137 23.75 -2.59 -8.43
C ASN A 137 24.43 -1.21 -8.35
N PHE A 138 23.67 -0.17 -7.95
CA PHE A 138 24.25 1.17 -7.83
C PHE A 138 25.22 1.25 -6.63
N PRO A 139 26.48 1.68 -6.82
CA PRO A 139 27.49 1.63 -5.76
C PRO A 139 27.36 2.76 -4.73
N GLY A 140 26.49 3.74 -4.98
CA GLY A 140 26.29 4.92 -4.14
C GLY A 140 25.02 4.84 -3.29
N ALA A 141 24.66 5.95 -2.68
CA ALA A 141 23.42 6.09 -1.92
C ALA A 141 22.21 6.28 -2.85
N VAL A 142 21.06 5.71 -2.47
CA VAL A 142 19.79 5.90 -3.17
C VAL A 142 18.77 6.47 -2.21
N ILE A 143 18.17 7.60 -2.58
CA ILE A 143 17.00 8.18 -1.90
C ILE A 143 15.83 8.04 -2.87
N LEU A 144 14.83 7.28 -2.47
CA LEU A 144 13.67 6.95 -3.28
C LEU A 144 12.40 7.50 -2.64
N VAL A 145 11.62 8.27 -3.38
CA VAL A 145 10.22 8.57 -3.06
C VAL A 145 9.36 7.79 -4.01
N SER A 146 8.51 6.91 -3.51
CA SER A 146 7.57 6.15 -4.31
C SER A 146 6.39 5.67 -3.48
N HIS A 147 5.23 5.51 -4.13
CA HIS A 147 4.05 4.88 -3.59
C HIS A 147 3.94 3.39 -3.98
N ASP A 148 4.82 2.92 -4.86
CA ASP A 148 4.90 1.51 -5.26
C ASP A 148 5.60 0.69 -4.17
N ARG A 149 4.79 -0.01 -3.36
CA ARG A 149 5.29 -0.82 -2.24
C ARG A 149 6.27 -1.92 -2.68
N TYR A 150 5.99 -2.58 -3.81
CA TYR A 150 6.86 -3.67 -4.29
C TYR A 150 8.21 -3.16 -4.76
N PHE A 151 8.22 -2.01 -5.41
CA PHE A 151 9.45 -1.35 -5.85
C PHE A 151 10.26 -0.86 -4.65
N VAL A 152 9.60 -0.24 -3.66
CA VAL A 152 10.24 0.21 -2.42
C VAL A 152 10.87 -0.97 -1.66
N ASP A 153 10.15 -2.07 -1.48
CA ASP A 153 10.63 -3.26 -0.76
C ASP A 153 11.86 -3.89 -1.40
N LYS A 154 11.95 -3.86 -2.74
CA LYS A 154 13.11 -4.40 -3.47
C LYS A 154 14.37 -3.54 -3.35
N ILE A 155 14.23 -2.23 -3.17
CA ILE A 155 15.33 -1.26 -3.26
C ILE A 155 15.72 -0.72 -1.90
N ALA A 156 14.75 -0.41 -1.04
CA ALA A 156 15.00 0.31 0.20
C ALA A 156 15.36 -0.62 1.35
N LYS A 157 16.42 -0.24 2.08
CA LYS A 157 16.82 -0.92 3.32
C LYS A 157 16.36 -0.17 4.58
N LYS A 158 15.88 1.05 4.42
CA LYS A 158 15.40 1.91 5.49
C LYS A 158 14.28 2.80 4.96
N LEU A 159 13.25 2.98 5.76
CA LEU A 159 12.14 3.87 5.48
C LEU A 159 12.21 5.11 6.37
N PHE A 160 11.92 6.26 5.77
CA PHE A 160 11.56 7.49 6.45
C PHE A 160 10.08 7.76 6.17
N ILE A 161 9.25 7.56 7.18
CA ILE A 161 7.81 7.57 7.06
C ILE A 161 7.27 8.91 7.54
N PHE A 162 6.75 9.69 6.63
CA PHE A 162 6.13 10.99 6.89
C PHE A 162 4.67 10.76 7.31
N LYS A 163 4.34 11.02 8.58
CA LYS A 163 2.98 10.80 9.11
C LYS A 163 1.97 11.86 8.64
N GLY A 164 2.43 13.02 8.17
CA GLY A 164 1.57 14.12 7.71
C GLY A 164 1.28 15.17 8.78
N ASP A 165 1.61 14.91 10.03
CA ASP A 165 1.53 15.82 11.19
C ASP A 165 2.85 16.57 11.46
N GLY A 166 3.83 16.43 10.60
CA GLY A 166 5.17 16.98 10.74
C GLY A 166 6.16 16.03 11.42
N THR A 167 5.74 14.86 11.84
CA THR A 167 6.62 13.81 12.39
C THR A 167 7.14 12.87 11.31
N ILE A 168 8.37 12.38 11.51
CA ILE A 168 9.01 11.40 10.63
C ILE A 168 9.42 10.21 11.51
N GLU A 169 8.93 9.03 11.13
CA GLU A 169 9.29 7.78 11.76
C GLU A 169 10.34 7.05 10.92
N GLU A 170 11.30 6.39 11.58
CA GLU A 170 12.27 5.54 10.92
C GLU A 170 11.90 4.06 11.09
N SER A 171 11.90 3.30 9.99
CA SER A 171 11.65 1.87 10.02
C SER A 171 12.66 1.12 9.15
N TYR A 172 12.99 -0.11 9.56
CA TYR A 172 13.80 -1.06 8.80
C TYR A 172 12.97 -2.25 8.29
N LYS A 173 11.66 -2.26 8.59
CA LYS A 173 10.73 -3.23 8.05
C LYS A 173 10.49 -2.98 6.56
N PRO A 174 10.15 -4.02 5.77
CA PRO A 174 9.60 -3.83 4.44
C PRO A 174 8.40 -2.88 4.45
N TYR A 175 8.24 -2.09 3.40
CA TYR A 175 7.15 -1.10 3.35
C TYR A 175 5.77 -1.77 3.29
N SER A 176 5.68 -2.92 2.63
CA SER A 176 4.46 -3.75 2.63
C SER A 176 4.05 -4.17 4.05
N GLU A 177 4.99 -4.69 4.85
CA GLU A 177 4.76 -5.09 6.24
C GLU A 177 4.36 -3.89 7.11
N TYR A 178 5.05 -2.76 6.94
CA TYR A 178 4.69 -1.52 7.65
C TYR A 178 3.25 -1.07 7.36
N LEU A 179 2.81 -1.18 6.10
CA LEU A 179 1.44 -0.81 5.71
C LEU A 179 0.38 -1.77 6.27
N GLU A 180 0.72 -3.04 6.42
CA GLU A 180 -0.15 -4.04 7.06
C GLU A 180 -0.30 -3.74 8.55
N ASP A 181 0.82 -3.52 9.27
CA ASP A 181 0.80 -3.11 10.68
C ASP A 181 -0.04 -1.82 10.86
N GLU A 182 0.17 -0.80 10.02
CA GLU A 182 -0.57 0.47 10.11
C GLU A 182 -2.07 0.28 9.88
N LYS A 183 -2.44 -0.65 9.02
CA LYS A 183 -3.84 -0.99 8.78
C LYS A 183 -4.47 -1.68 9.99
N GLU A 184 -3.78 -2.65 10.58
CA GLU A 184 -4.22 -3.33 11.80
C GLU A 184 -4.39 -2.35 12.96
N PHE A 185 -3.43 -1.44 13.19
CA PHE A 185 -3.53 -0.41 14.22
C PHE A 185 -4.75 0.50 14.00
N ARG A 186 -5.01 0.92 12.76
CA ARG A 186 -6.18 1.76 12.45
C ARG A 186 -7.50 1.03 12.68
N GLU A 187 -7.55 -0.27 12.40
CA GLU A 187 -8.74 -1.09 12.65
C GLU A 187 -8.98 -1.24 14.16
N ILE A 188 -7.93 -1.44 14.95
CA ILE A 188 -8.02 -1.48 16.43
C ILE A 188 -8.47 -0.11 16.98
N ASP A 189 -7.82 0.99 16.56
CA ASP A 189 -8.18 2.34 16.99
C ASP A 189 -9.64 2.69 16.62
N ALA A 190 -10.11 2.23 15.44
CA ALA A 190 -11.49 2.43 15.01
C ALA A 190 -12.47 1.64 15.89
N MET A 191 -12.14 0.40 16.24
CA MET A 191 -12.94 -0.42 17.16
C MET A 191 -12.97 0.21 18.56
N GLU A 192 -11.84 0.64 19.10
CA GLU A 192 -11.77 1.32 20.40
C GLU A 192 -12.57 2.63 20.41
N ALA A 193 -12.49 3.41 19.32
CA ALA A 193 -13.27 4.64 19.19
C ALA A 193 -14.79 4.37 19.08
N GLU A 194 -15.19 3.27 18.51
CA GLU A 194 -16.59 2.82 18.42
C GLU A 194 -17.09 2.33 19.79
N PHE A 195 -16.25 1.58 20.50
CA PHE A 195 -16.51 1.20 21.91
C PHE A 195 -16.63 2.42 22.82
N ALA A 196 -15.72 3.38 22.76
CA ALA A 196 -15.75 4.60 23.56
C ALA A 196 -16.99 5.48 23.25
N LYS A 197 -17.44 5.50 21.97
CA LYS A 197 -18.68 6.18 21.59
C LYS A 197 -19.93 5.47 22.11
N SER A 198 -19.92 4.15 22.16
CA SER A 198 -21.02 3.37 22.74
C SER A 198 -21.10 3.56 24.25
N GLU A 199 -19.97 3.63 24.97
CA GLU A 199 -19.93 3.94 26.39
C GLU A 199 -20.35 5.40 26.70
N THR A 200 -19.92 6.37 25.90
CA THR A 200 -20.34 7.77 26.07
C THR A 200 -21.80 7.98 25.69
N ALA A 201 -22.33 7.26 24.72
CA ALA A 201 -23.77 7.26 24.43
C ALA A 201 -24.58 6.60 25.57
N ALA A 202 -24.06 5.53 26.15
CA ALA A 202 -24.65 4.89 27.33
C ALA A 202 -24.59 5.81 28.56
N SER A 203 -23.49 6.54 28.79
CA SER A 203 -23.34 7.48 29.91
C SER A 203 -24.16 8.77 29.74
N ALA A 204 -24.35 9.25 28.50
CA ALA A 204 -25.22 10.41 28.22
C ALA A 204 -26.72 10.08 28.35
N ALA A 205 -27.09 8.81 28.12
CA ALA A 205 -28.47 8.33 28.32
C ALA A 205 -28.80 8.15 29.82
N VAL A 206 -27.82 7.99 30.72
CA VAL A 206 -28.01 7.78 32.14
C VAL A 206 -28.36 9.07 32.91
N GLN A 207 -28.22 10.26 32.31
CA GLN A 207 -28.51 11.53 33.03
C GLN A 207 -29.97 12.05 32.88
N SER A 208 -30.87 11.36 32.19
CA SER A 208 -32.25 11.88 31.99
C SER A 208 -33.40 10.92 32.27
N GLU A 209 -33.18 9.72 32.81
CA GLU A 209 -34.32 8.88 33.20
C GLU A 209 -34.16 8.25 34.60
N LYS A 210 -35.22 8.39 35.41
CA LYS A 210 -35.43 7.64 36.66
C LYS A 210 -35.33 6.13 36.37
N PRO A 211 -34.84 5.28 37.30
CA PRO A 211 -34.66 3.87 37.07
C PRO A 211 -35.97 3.18 36.70
N LYS A 212 -36.18 2.95 35.41
CA LYS A 212 -37.18 2.00 34.96
C LYS A 212 -36.60 0.61 35.20
N ALA A 213 -37.34 -0.23 35.92
CA ALA A 213 -36.99 -1.63 36.15
C ALA A 213 -36.64 -2.27 34.78
N LEU A 214 -35.39 -2.70 34.62
CA LEU A 214 -34.96 -3.46 33.46
C LEU A 214 -35.87 -4.70 33.33
N LYS A 215 -36.60 -4.75 32.26
CA LYS A 215 -37.41 -5.94 31.87
C LYS A 215 -37.11 -6.19 30.41
N LEU A 216 -36.99 -7.47 30.04
CA LEU A 216 -36.94 -7.88 28.65
C LEU A 216 -38.12 -7.29 27.88
N THR A 217 -37.86 -6.76 26.72
CA THR A 217 -38.93 -6.34 25.78
C THR A 217 -39.69 -7.57 25.27
N PHE A 218 -40.93 -7.36 24.84
CA PHE A 218 -41.74 -8.45 24.29
C PHE A 218 -41.05 -9.15 23.10
N ASN A 219 -40.31 -8.41 22.29
CA ASN A 219 -39.56 -8.95 21.16
C ASN A 219 -38.40 -9.81 21.60
N GLU A 220 -37.65 -9.42 22.64
CA GLU A 220 -36.52 -10.18 23.20
C GLU A 220 -37.03 -11.47 23.88
N GLN A 221 -38.17 -11.43 24.58
CA GLN A 221 -38.76 -12.65 25.11
C GLN A 221 -39.17 -13.65 24.04
N LYS A 222 -39.79 -13.16 22.96
CA LYS A 222 -40.18 -13.99 21.83
C LYS A 222 -39.00 -14.52 21.03
N ALA A 223 -37.92 -13.73 20.90
CA ALA A 223 -36.67 -14.15 20.28
C ALA A 223 -36.01 -15.26 21.13
N ARG A 224 -35.91 -15.09 22.44
CA ARG A 224 -35.36 -16.10 23.36
C ARG A 224 -36.05 -17.47 23.25
N GLU A 225 -37.37 -17.48 22.99
CA GLU A 225 -38.12 -18.73 22.80
C GLU A 225 -37.86 -19.39 21.45
N LYS A 226 -37.58 -18.58 20.40
CA LYS A 226 -37.49 -19.08 19.02
C LYS A 226 -36.07 -19.38 18.58
N LEU A 227 -35.09 -18.56 19.03
CA LEU A 227 -33.71 -18.66 18.59
C LEU A 227 -33.09 -20.05 18.81
N PRO A 228 -33.31 -20.76 19.94
CA PRO A 228 -32.76 -22.11 20.12
C PRO A 228 -33.18 -23.09 19.02
N SER A 229 -34.46 -23.06 18.63
CA SER A 229 -34.96 -23.93 17.56
C SER A 229 -34.48 -23.53 16.17
N GLU A 230 -34.25 -22.25 15.93
CA GLU A 230 -33.69 -21.75 14.68
C GLU A 230 -32.20 -22.13 14.57
N ILE A 231 -31.45 -22.04 15.66
CA ILE A 231 -30.04 -22.44 15.77
C ILE A 231 -29.89 -23.95 15.51
N GLU A 232 -30.71 -24.78 16.16
CA GLU A 232 -30.70 -26.24 15.98
C GLU A 232 -31.02 -26.64 14.52
N ALA A 233 -31.95 -25.93 13.88
CA ALA A 233 -32.28 -26.16 12.47
C ALA A 233 -31.12 -25.76 11.52
N LEU A 234 -30.37 -24.68 11.85
CA LEU A 234 -29.19 -24.27 11.10
C LEU A 234 -28.01 -25.23 11.29
N GLU A 235 -27.79 -25.75 12.52
CA GLU A 235 -26.81 -26.81 12.78
C GLU A 235 -27.07 -28.06 11.95
N ALA A 236 -28.30 -28.55 11.97
CA ALA A 236 -28.71 -29.72 11.15
C ALA A 236 -28.49 -29.49 9.66
N LYS A 237 -28.74 -28.25 9.19
CA LYS A 237 -28.48 -27.88 7.79
C LYS A 237 -26.98 -27.81 7.46
N ILE A 238 -26.15 -27.31 8.35
CA ILE A 238 -24.68 -27.29 8.22
C ILE A 238 -24.17 -28.73 8.13
N ASP A 239 -24.65 -29.64 8.97
CA ASP A 239 -24.25 -31.04 8.95
C ASP A 239 -24.66 -31.75 7.65
N ASP A 240 -25.87 -31.48 7.13
CA ASP A 240 -26.29 -32.06 5.83
C ASP A 240 -25.49 -31.50 4.65
N LEU A 241 -25.15 -30.22 4.68
CA LEU A 241 -24.27 -29.61 3.67
C LEU A 241 -22.85 -30.17 3.73
N ASN A 242 -22.29 -30.37 4.92
CA ASN A 242 -20.99 -31.00 5.11
C ASN A 242 -21.00 -32.47 4.62
N ALA A 243 -22.03 -33.23 4.95
CA ALA A 243 -22.23 -34.58 4.45
C ALA A 243 -22.38 -34.62 2.93
N SER A 244 -23.05 -33.64 2.35
CA SER A 244 -23.25 -33.53 0.90
C SER A 244 -21.95 -33.16 0.15
N LEU A 245 -21.05 -32.41 0.76
CA LEU A 245 -19.72 -32.11 0.24
C LEU A 245 -18.76 -33.30 0.29
N THR A 246 -19.02 -34.29 1.15
CA THR A 246 -18.23 -35.53 1.23
C THR A 246 -18.75 -36.67 0.39
N ASP A 247 -20.00 -36.59 -0.13
CA ASP A 247 -20.61 -37.63 -0.96
C ASP A 247 -20.44 -37.33 -2.47
N PRO A 248 -19.63 -38.14 -3.22
CA PRO A 248 -19.38 -37.93 -4.64
C PRO A 248 -20.66 -37.85 -5.48
N LYS A 249 -21.69 -38.60 -5.15
CA LYS A 249 -22.94 -38.63 -5.90
C LYS A 249 -23.78 -37.37 -5.71
N LYS A 250 -23.62 -36.68 -4.59
CA LYS A 250 -24.36 -35.45 -4.27
C LYS A 250 -23.69 -34.22 -4.85
N TYR A 251 -22.35 -34.12 -4.70
CA TYR A 251 -21.66 -32.91 -5.22
C TYR A 251 -21.51 -32.90 -6.75
N GLU A 252 -21.50 -34.09 -7.42
CA GLU A 252 -21.54 -34.13 -8.89
C GLU A 252 -22.88 -33.60 -9.47
N LYS A 253 -23.99 -33.73 -8.72
CA LYS A 253 -25.30 -33.24 -9.15
C LYS A 253 -25.53 -31.75 -8.91
N ILE A 254 -25.02 -31.21 -7.81
CA ILE A 254 -25.33 -29.84 -7.35
C ILE A 254 -24.18 -28.89 -7.68
N GLY A 255 -22.93 -29.38 -7.72
CA GLY A 255 -21.71 -28.60 -7.89
C GLY A 255 -21.08 -28.23 -6.54
N ILE A 256 -19.78 -28.52 -6.42
CA ILE A 256 -19.01 -28.26 -5.18
C ILE A 256 -19.04 -26.78 -4.80
N SER A 257 -18.94 -25.88 -5.79
CA SER A 257 -18.92 -24.44 -5.57
C SER A 257 -20.23 -23.91 -4.98
N VAL A 258 -21.37 -24.46 -5.44
CA VAL A 258 -22.72 -24.07 -4.95
C VAL A 258 -22.92 -24.55 -3.52
N LEU A 259 -22.52 -25.79 -3.22
CA LEU A 259 -22.62 -26.34 -1.86
C LEU A 259 -21.71 -25.61 -0.87
N ALA A 260 -20.51 -25.22 -1.29
CA ALA A 260 -19.58 -24.45 -0.46
C ALA A 260 -20.10 -23.05 -0.16
N GLU A 261 -20.66 -22.35 -1.15
CA GLU A 261 -21.26 -21.02 -0.96
C GLU A 261 -22.50 -21.07 -0.06
N GLU A 262 -23.33 -22.13 -0.18
CA GLU A 262 -24.48 -22.30 0.68
C GLU A 262 -24.07 -22.67 2.12
N LEU A 263 -23.00 -23.42 2.30
CA LEU A 263 -22.42 -23.73 3.61
C LEU A 263 -21.88 -22.45 4.30
N GLU A 264 -21.15 -21.61 3.58
CA GLU A 264 -20.66 -20.34 4.14
C GLU A 264 -21.79 -19.42 4.57
N LYS A 265 -22.80 -19.25 3.72
CA LYS A 265 -23.99 -18.45 4.06
C LYS A 265 -24.74 -19.01 5.27
N THR A 266 -24.86 -20.32 5.36
CA THR A 266 -25.57 -20.95 6.49
C THR A 266 -24.78 -20.83 7.78
N LYS A 267 -23.45 -20.93 7.74
CA LYS A 267 -22.55 -20.69 8.90
C LYS A 267 -22.62 -19.25 9.39
N ALA A 268 -22.54 -18.27 8.50
CA ALA A 268 -22.67 -16.87 8.87
C ALA A 268 -24.01 -16.54 9.53
N LEU A 269 -25.12 -17.17 9.03
CA LEU A 269 -26.43 -16.99 9.65
C LEU A 269 -26.52 -17.67 11.01
N TYR A 270 -25.90 -18.84 11.19
CA TYR A 270 -25.81 -19.54 12.46
C TYR A 270 -25.08 -18.70 13.51
N GLU A 271 -23.88 -18.18 13.19
CA GLU A 271 -23.10 -17.30 14.07
C GLU A 271 -23.91 -16.06 14.50
N ALA A 272 -24.54 -15.37 13.54
CA ALA A 272 -25.38 -14.21 13.86
C ALA A 272 -26.55 -14.54 14.82
N LYS A 273 -27.15 -15.75 14.70
CA LYS A 273 -28.25 -16.18 15.57
C LYS A 273 -27.77 -16.60 16.95
N VAL A 274 -26.59 -17.18 17.06
CA VAL A 274 -25.91 -17.49 18.34
C VAL A 274 -25.57 -16.22 19.09
N ASP A 275 -24.99 -15.21 18.41
CA ASP A 275 -24.66 -13.92 19.01
C ASP A 275 -25.92 -13.18 19.51
N GLU A 276 -27.02 -13.23 18.73
CA GLU A 276 -28.30 -12.65 19.13
C GLU A 276 -28.84 -13.31 20.40
N LEU A 277 -28.73 -14.64 20.53
CA LEU A 277 -29.16 -15.37 21.71
C LEU A 277 -28.29 -15.04 22.94
N LEU A 278 -26.96 -15.01 22.77
CA LEU A 278 -26.02 -14.67 23.84
C LEU A 278 -26.28 -13.27 24.39
N ALA A 279 -26.50 -12.28 23.52
CA ALA A 279 -26.81 -10.92 23.95
C ALA A 279 -28.13 -10.83 24.76
N ILE A 280 -29.12 -11.68 24.45
CA ILE A 280 -30.36 -11.74 25.22
C ILE A 280 -30.13 -12.42 26.57
N GLU A 281 -29.31 -13.47 26.63
CA GLU A 281 -29.01 -14.18 27.86
C GLU A 281 -28.18 -13.34 28.84
N GLU A 282 -27.19 -12.59 28.34
CA GLU A 282 -26.45 -11.60 29.14
C GLU A 282 -27.37 -10.59 29.80
N LYS A 283 -28.34 -10.05 29.04
CA LYS A 283 -29.34 -9.13 29.58
C LYS A 283 -30.23 -9.79 30.64
N VAL A 284 -30.54 -11.07 30.51
CA VAL A 284 -31.32 -11.81 31.51
C VAL A 284 -30.53 -11.96 32.80
N GLU A 285 -29.23 -12.30 32.72
CA GLU A 285 -28.35 -12.40 33.85
C GLU A 285 -28.20 -11.05 34.59
N GLU A 286 -28.05 -9.94 33.87
CA GLU A 286 -28.02 -8.60 34.45
C GLU A 286 -29.32 -8.27 35.19
N ILE A 287 -30.47 -8.61 34.63
CA ILE A 287 -31.79 -8.38 35.25
C ILE A 287 -31.94 -9.24 36.52
N GLU A 288 -31.43 -10.47 36.52
CA GLU A 288 -31.45 -11.35 37.66
C GLU A 288 -30.49 -10.92 38.77
N ALA A 289 -29.28 -10.46 38.40
CA ALA A 289 -28.31 -9.90 39.33
C ALA A 289 -28.86 -8.66 40.04
N LEU A 290 -29.53 -7.77 39.31
CA LEU A 290 -30.17 -6.57 39.89
C LEU A 290 -31.41 -6.87 40.77
N LYS A 291 -32.04 -8.03 40.64
CA LYS A 291 -33.16 -8.43 41.49
C LYS A 291 -32.70 -9.08 42.83
N ASN A 292 -31.45 -9.52 42.85
CA ASN A 292 -30.84 -10.19 44.02
C ASN A 292 -30.01 -9.23 44.89
N LEU A 293 -29.90 -7.96 44.50
CA LEU A 293 -29.33 -6.84 45.26
C LEU A 293 -30.45 -6.01 45.93
#